data_7855b52d962a9c8da1493cc6dc621e39
#
_entry.id   7855b52d962a9c8da1493cc6dc621e39
#
_cell.length_a   1.000
_cell.length_b   1.000
_cell.length_c   1.000
_cell.angle_alpha   90.00
_cell.angle_beta   90.00
_cell.angle_gamma   90.00
#
_symmetry.space_group_name_H-M   'P 1'
#
loop_
_entity.id
_entity.type
_entity.pdbx_description
1 polymer ?
#
loop_
_entity_poly.entity_id
_entity_poly.type
_entity_poly.pdbx_seq_one_letter_code
_entity_poly.pdbx_strand_id
1 'polypeptide(L)'
;MPTRRSWVRVPLPAPKKMSDLADKKCIPCKGNIPPFKIEEIHKYLKKVDGWDVKEDKLDGFHLIKEFKFKNFIESQNFINKAGDIAEKEGHHPDNWFGWGYAKIKIFTHAIKGLSESDFILAAKIDQMS
;
A
#
# COMPACT_ATOMS: atom_id res chain seq x y z
N MET A 1 -11.33 24.94 -1.45
CA MET A 1 -11.19 24.63 -2.09
C MET A 1 -11.11 24.45 -2.62
N PRO A 2 -11.18 24.52 -2.19
CA PRO A 2 -11.13 24.05 -2.83
C PRO A 2 -10.99 23.65 -3.29
N THR A 3 -11.05 23.42 -2.90
CA THR A 3 -10.90 22.87 -3.56
C THR A 3 -10.65 22.49 -4.02
N ARG A 4 -10.71 22.27 -3.81
CA ARG A 4 -10.45 21.73 -4.52
C ARG A 4 -10.75 21.37 -5.11
N ARG A 5 -10.90 21.35 -4.88
CA ARG A 5 -11.08 20.95 -5.72
C ARG A 5 -11.44 20.54 -6.35
N SER A 6 -11.67 20.72 -6.12
CA SER A 6 -11.93 20.28 -6.72
C SER A 6 -11.71 20.00 -7.50
N TRP A 7 -11.60 19.88 -7.61
CA TRP A 7 -11.35 19.50 -8.36
C TRP A 7 -11.65 18.88 -8.91
N VAL A 8 -11.97 18.79 -8.79
CA VAL A 8 -12.30 18.16 -9.21
C VAL A 8 -12.23 17.59 -9.87
N ARG A 9 -12.50 17.25 -10.06
CA ARG A 9 -12.36 16.60 -10.66
C ARG A 9 -12.87 15.72 -11.17
N VAL A 10 -13.10 15.50 -11.58
CA VAL A 10 -13.72 14.63 -12.11
C VAL A 10 -13.38 13.46 -12.23
N PRO A 11 -13.66 12.82 -12.18
CA PRO A 11 -13.33 11.71 -12.08
C PRO A 11 -13.29 10.88 -13.02
N LEU A 12 -12.52 10.47 -13.24
CA LEU A 12 -12.38 9.61 -14.00
C LEU A 12 -12.56 8.37 -13.55
N PRO A 13 -13.10 7.59 -14.06
CA PRO A 13 -13.48 6.35 -13.64
C PRO A 13 -12.46 5.39 -13.66
N ALA A 14 -11.47 5.60 -14.10
CA ALA A 14 -10.59 4.60 -14.28
C ALA A 14 -10.30 3.76 -13.16
N PRO A 15 -9.86 4.05 -12.09
CA PRO A 15 -9.35 3.10 -11.18
C PRO A 15 -10.34 2.25 -10.50
N LYS A 16 -11.26 1.73 -11.15
CA LYS A 16 -12.16 0.81 -10.54
C LYS A 16 -11.49 -0.39 -9.93
N LYS A 17 -10.42 -0.88 -10.55
CA LYS A 17 -9.73 -2.03 -10.02
C LYS A 17 -9.08 -1.73 -8.68
N MET A 18 -8.55 -0.54 -8.52
CA MET A 18 -7.99 -0.13 -7.24
C MET A 18 -9.09 -0.01 -6.20
N SER A 19 -10.24 0.56 -6.58
CA SER A 19 -11.33 0.68 -5.65
C SER A 19 -11.82 -0.67 -5.16
N ASP A 20 -11.94 -1.62 -6.06
CA ASP A 20 -12.37 -2.97 -5.67
C ASP A 20 -11.41 -3.56 -4.65
N LEU A 21 -10.13 -3.43 -4.88
CA LEU A 21 -9.15 -3.99 -3.98
C LEU A 21 -9.14 -3.25 -2.64
N ALA A 22 -9.27 -1.94 -2.67
CA ALA A 22 -9.27 -1.14 -1.45
C ALA A 22 -10.50 -1.41 -0.59
N ASP A 23 -11.59 -1.88 -1.17
CA ASP A 23 -12.80 -2.18 -0.42
C ASP A 23 -12.73 -3.51 0.30
N LYS A 24 -11.77 -4.36 -0.03
CA LYS A 24 -11.61 -5.63 0.64
C LYS A 24 -10.93 -5.47 1.98
N LYS A 25 -11.09 -6.46 2.84
CA LYS A 25 -10.39 -6.49 4.12
C LYS A 25 -9.21 -7.43 4.03
N CYS A 26 -8.14 -7.07 4.74
CA CYS A 26 -7.00 -7.95 4.84
C CYS A 26 -7.37 -9.16 5.67
N ILE A 27 -6.95 -10.33 5.23
CA ILE A 27 -7.18 -11.57 5.95
C ILE A 27 -5.91 -11.95 6.65
N PRO A 28 -5.96 -12.24 7.96
CA PRO A 28 -4.74 -12.61 8.69
C PRO A 28 -4.09 -13.83 8.06
N CYS A 29 -2.79 -13.74 7.86
CA CYS A 29 -2.03 -14.82 7.28
C CYS A 29 -1.41 -15.63 8.40
N LYS A 30 -1.69 -16.92 8.41
CA LYS A 30 -1.22 -17.79 9.50
C LYS A 30 -0.05 -18.66 9.08
N GLY A 31 0.59 -18.33 7.97
CA GLY A 31 1.78 -19.05 7.55
C GLY A 31 1.51 -20.35 6.80
N ASN A 32 0.26 -20.68 6.57
CA ASN A 32 -0.08 -21.91 5.84
C ASN A 32 -0.58 -21.63 4.42
N ILE A 33 -0.45 -20.39 3.97
CA ILE A 33 -0.80 -19.99 2.61
C ILE A 33 0.50 -19.76 1.87
N PRO A 34 0.67 -20.35 0.67
CA PRO A 34 1.91 -20.09 -0.06
C PRO A 34 1.97 -18.64 -0.54
N PRO A 35 3.16 -18.03 -0.56
CA PRO A 35 3.29 -16.68 -1.07
C PRO A 35 2.99 -16.65 -2.58
N PHE A 36 2.60 -15.48 -3.06
CA PHE A 36 2.35 -15.30 -4.49
C PHE A 36 3.60 -15.59 -5.29
N LYS A 37 3.42 -16.23 -6.43
CA LYS A 37 4.46 -16.37 -7.43
C LYS A 37 4.55 -15.10 -8.25
N ILE A 38 5.65 -14.97 -9.00
CA ILE A 38 5.89 -13.74 -9.75
C ILE A 38 4.76 -13.40 -10.72
N GLU A 39 4.11 -14.39 -11.29
CA GLU A 39 2.99 -14.15 -12.20
C GLU A 39 1.82 -13.52 -11.47
N GLU A 40 1.52 -13.99 -10.27
CA GLU A 40 0.45 -13.43 -9.46
C GLU A 40 0.80 -12.02 -9.00
N ILE A 41 2.05 -11.82 -8.63
CA ILE A 41 2.53 -10.50 -8.22
C ILE A 41 2.31 -9.50 -9.34
N HIS A 42 2.70 -9.84 -10.57
CA HIS A 42 2.52 -8.95 -11.71
C HIS A 42 1.06 -8.66 -11.98
N LYS A 43 0.20 -9.66 -11.81
CA LYS A 43 -1.22 -9.48 -12.02
C LYS A 43 -1.81 -8.49 -11.02
N TYR A 44 -1.46 -8.64 -9.76
CA TYR A 44 -1.98 -7.74 -8.72
C TYR A 44 -1.31 -6.36 -8.76
N LEU A 45 -0.06 -6.29 -9.20
CA LEU A 45 0.65 -5.02 -9.28
C LEU A 45 -0.06 -4.03 -10.19
N LYS A 46 -0.77 -4.52 -11.18
CA LYS A 46 -1.55 -3.66 -12.07
C LYS A 46 -2.76 -3.03 -11.40
N LYS A 47 -3.12 -3.52 -10.22
CA LYS A 47 -4.29 -3.04 -9.48
C LYS A 47 -3.95 -1.95 -8.48
N VAL A 48 -2.67 -1.65 -8.31
CA VAL A 48 -2.21 -0.60 -7.42
C VAL A 48 -1.34 0.36 -8.21
N ASP A 49 -1.12 1.56 -7.67
CA ASP A 49 -0.46 2.61 -8.43
C ASP A 49 0.89 2.98 -7.83
N GLY A 50 1.94 2.85 -8.64
CA GLY A 50 3.24 3.35 -8.25
C GLY A 50 4.01 2.51 -7.26
N TRP A 51 3.58 1.29 -7.00
CA TRP A 51 4.30 0.39 -6.12
C TRP A 51 5.30 -0.44 -6.92
N ASP A 52 6.50 -0.60 -6.35
CA ASP A 52 7.52 -1.47 -6.91
C ASP A 52 7.56 -2.76 -6.13
N VAL A 53 7.97 -3.84 -6.80
CA VAL A 53 8.20 -5.12 -6.15
C VAL A 53 9.69 -5.35 -6.10
N LYS A 54 10.20 -5.64 -4.91
CA LYS A 54 11.60 -5.99 -4.73
C LYS A 54 11.70 -7.27 -3.92
N GLU A 55 12.83 -7.92 -4.02
CA GLU A 55 13.07 -9.15 -3.29
C GLU A 55 14.33 -9.00 -2.47
N ASP A 56 14.29 -9.42 -1.21
CA ASP A 56 15.49 -9.51 -0.42
C ASP A 56 15.60 -10.92 0.17
N LYS A 57 16.77 -11.23 0.72
CA LYS A 57 17.06 -12.60 1.15
C LYS A 57 16.31 -12.98 2.41
N LEU A 58 15.97 -12.03 3.24
CA LEU A 58 15.34 -12.33 4.52
C LEU A 58 13.83 -12.37 4.43
N ASP A 59 13.25 -11.43 3.72
CA ASP A 59 11.81 -11.21 3.75
C ASP A 59 11.10 -11.63 2.46
N GLY A 60 11.84 -12.02 1.43
CA GLY A 60 11.26 -12.41 0.16
C GLY A 60 10.79 -11.19 -0.64
N PHE A 61 9.77 -11.38 -1.45
CA PHE A 61 9.20 -10.29 -2.22
C PHE A 61 8.44 -9.34 -1.32
N HIS A 62 8.53 -8.06 -1.61
CA HIS A 62 7.78 -7.03 -0.89
C HIS A 62 7.40 -5.90 -1.83
N LEU A 63 6.36 -5.17 -1.45
CA LEU A 63 5.96 -3.95 -2.13
C LEU A 63 6.64 -2.76 -1.47
N ILE A 64 7.06 -1.79 -2.27
CA ILE A 64 7.67 -0.59 -1.71
C ILE A 64 7.25 0.63 -2.53
N LYS A 65 6.97 1.73 -1.85
CA LYS A 65 6.61 2.98 -2.52
C LYS A 65 7.08 4.15 -1.69
N GLU A 66 7.57 5.17 -2.37
CA GLU A 66 7.98 6.41 -1.72
C GLU A 66 7.03 7.52 -2.13
N PHE A 67 6.60 8.30 -1.15
CA PHE A 67 5.68 9.42 -1.35
C PHE A 67 6.41 10.71 -1.03
N LYS A 68 6.11 11.78 -1.75
CA LYS A 68 6.76 13.08 -1.56
C LYS A 68 5.79 14.09 -0.97
N PHE A 69 6.30 14.92 -0.10
CA PHE A 69 5.49 15.93 0.61
C PHE A 69 6.24 17.25 0.69
N LYS A 70 5.55 18.29 1.12
CA LYS A 70 6.13 19.62 1.20
C LYS A 70 7.06 19.80 2.38
N ASN A 71 6.80 19.07 3.46
CA ASN A 71 7.56 19.28 4.70
C ASN A 71 7.42 18.06 5.60
N PHE A 72 8.00 18.15 6.78
CA PHE A 72 8.02 17.05 7.73
C PHE A 72 6.63 16.73 8.28
N ILE A 73 5.85 17.76 8.59
CA ILE A 73 4.52 17.57 9.18
C ILE A 73 3.61 16.81 8.21
N GLU A 74 3.67 17.11 6.93
CA GLU A 74 2.86 16.39 5.95
C GLU A 74 3.27 14.93 5.86
N SER A 75 4.58 14.67 5.87
CA SER A 75 5.07 13.29 5.86
C SER A 75 4.59 12.53 7.10
N GLN A 76 4.68 13.17 8.26
CA GLN A 76 4.27 12.56 9.52
C GLN A 76 2.78 12.27 9.53
N ASN A 77 1.97 13.23 9.07
CA ASN A 77 0.53 13.02 9.01
C ASN A 77 0.15 11.87 8.09
N PHE A 78 0.85 11.75 6.96
CA PHE A 78 0.61 10.65 6.04
C PHE A 78 0.94 9.30 6.70
N ILE A 79 2.08 9.22 7.37
CA ILE A 79 2.48 7.98 8.05
C ILE A 79 1.51 7.63 9.17
N ASN A 80 1.01 8.62 9.89
CA ASN A 80 0.02 8.37 10.93
C ASN A 80 -1.27 7.79 10.34
N LYS A 81 -1.73 8.31 9.23
CA LYS A 81 -2.92 7.79 8.56
C LYS A 81 -2.69 6.37 8.04
N ALA A 82 -1.54 6.13 7.44
CA ALA A 82 -1.21 4.79 6.96
C ALA A 82 -1.15 3.80 8.13
N GLY A 83 -0.61 4.24 9.25
CA GLY A 83 -0.56 3.41 10.45
C GLY A 83 -1.94 3.09 10.99
N ASP A 84 -2.87 4.04 10.97
CA ASP A 84 -4.23 3.80 11.41
C ASP A 84 -4.91 2.75 10.54
N ILE A 85 -4.71 2.84 9.24
CA ILE A 85 -5.26 1.85 8.31
C ILE A 85 -4.66 0.48 8.59
N ALA A 86 -3.35 0.41 8.76
CA ALA A 86 -2.64 -0.84 9.01
C ALA A 86 -3.12 -1.50 10.30
N GLU A 87 -3.30 -0.69 11.33
CA GLU A 87 -3.77 -1.22 12.61
C GLU A 87 -5.19 -1.76 12.49
N LYS A 88 -6.04 -1.04 11.78
CA LYS A 88 -7.42 -1.45 11.58
C LYS A 88 -7.51 -2.76 10.80
N GLU A 89 -6.62 -2.94 9.83
CA GLU A 89 -6.61 -4.14 9.00
C GLU A 89 -5.82 -5.29 9.63
N GLY A 90 -5.08 -5.03 10.69
CA GLY A 90 -4.26 -6.04 11.31
C GLY A 90 -3.09 -6.49 10.45
N HIS A 91 -2.61 -5.63 9.58
CA HIS A 91 -1.53 -5.95 8.65
C HIS A 91 -0.57 -4.77 8.65
N HIS A 92 0.63 -4.96 9.15
CA HIS A 92 1.52 -3.85 9.51
C HIS A 92 2.72 -3.72 8.57
N PRO A 93 2.84 -2.61 7.87
CA PRO A 93 3.99 -2.36 7.00
C PRO A 93 5.16 -1.81 7.81
N ASP A 94 6.33 -1.82 7.19
CA ASP A 94 7.47 -1.07 7.71
C ASP A 94 7.44 0.32 7.10
N ASN A 95 7.64 1.34 7.91
CA ASN A 95 7.52 2.72 7.48
C ASN A 95 8.76 3.50 7.79
N TRP A 96 9.15 4.36 6.87
CA TRP A 96 10.20 5.37 7.07
C TRP A 96 9.64 6.70 6.66
N PHE A 97 10.00 7.76 7.36
CA PHE A 97 9.61 9.08 6.90
C PHE A 97 10.61 10.12 7.41
N GLY A 98 10.60 11.26 6.76
CA GLY A 98 11.44 12.37 7.14
C GLY A 98 10.91 13.63 6.49
N TRP A 99 11.74 14.64 6.42
CA TRP A 99 11.31 15.90 5.84
C TRP A 99 11.04 15.70 4.35
N GLY A 100 9.78 15.85 3.99
CA GLY A 100 9.37 15.82 2.59
C GLY A 100 9.18 14.44 1.96
N TYR A 101 9.27 13.36 2.74
CA TYR A 101 9.05 12.03 2.16
C TYR A 101 8.50 11.03 3.17
N ALA A 102 7.88 9.99 2.65
CA ALA A 102 7.50 8.82 3.42
C ALA A 102 7.71 7.59 2.53
N LYS A 103 8.19 6.50 3.10
CA LYS A 103 8.43 5.27 2.38
C LYS A 103 7.74 4.14 3.12
N ILE A 104 7.02 3.30 2.40
CA ILE A 104 6.27 2.21 2.98
C ILE A 104 6.66 0.91 2.30
N LYS A 105 6.97 -0.10 3.11
CA LYS A 105 7.31 -1.44 2.66
C LYS A 105 6.27 -2.41 3.21
N ILE A 106 5.63 -3.17 2.32
CA ILE A 106 4.56 -4.08 2.70
C ILE A 106 4.92 -5.51 2.29
N PHE A 107 4.83 -6.43 3.22
CA PHE A 107 4.92 -7.85 2.93
C PHE A 107 4.31 -8.64 4.08
N THR A 108 4.05 -9.93 3.85
CA THR A 108 3.45 -10.78 4.88
C THR A 108 4.56 -11.57 5.55
N HIS A 109 4.86 -11.23 6.81
CA HIS A 109 5.96 -11.85 7.55
C HIS A 109 5.80 -13.36 7.69
N ALA A 110 4.59 -13.82 7.92
CA ALA A 110 4.35 -15.24 8.18
C ALA A 110 4.71 -16.15 7.01
N ILE A 111 4.65 -15.64 5.79
CA ILE A 111 4.94 -16.44 4.60
C ILE A 111 6.17 -15.95 3.85
N LYS A 112 6.82 -14.91 4.37
CA LYS A 112 8.02 -14.30 3.76
C LYS A 112 7.81 -13.99 2.28
N GLY A 113 6.74 -13.28 2.00
CA GLY A 113 6.40 -12.92 0.64
C GLY A 113 5.12 -12.14 0.57
N LEU A 114 4.50 -12.14 -0.59
CA LEU A 114 3.30 -11.34 -0.84
C LEU A 114 2.06 -12.22 -0.91
N SER A 115 0.95 -11.63 -0.51
CA SER A 115 -0.37 -12.23 -0.61
C SER A 115 -1.34 -11.14 -1.03
N GLU A 116 -2.61 -11.50 -1.22
CA GLU A 116 -3.61 -10.51 -1.58
C GLU A 116 -3.72 -9.40 -0.54
N SER A 117 -3.55 -9.72 0.73
CA SER A 117 -3.63 -8.72 1.81
C SER A 117 -2.64 -7.58 1.63
N ASP A 118 -1.45 -7.88 1.12
CA ASP A 118 -0.45 -6.84 0.89
C ASP A 118 -0.93 -5.83 -0.16
N PHE A 119 -1.54 -6.32 -1.22
CA PHE A 119 -2.06 -5.45 -2.28
C PHE A 119 -3.31 -4.70 -1.83
N ILE A 120 -4.12 -5.32 -0.96
CA ILE A 120 -5.26 -4.63 -0.38
C ILE A 120 -4.80 -3.44 0.46
N LEU A 121 -3.79 -3.64 1.29
CA LEU A 121 -3.26 -2.55 2.10
C LEU A 121 -2.66 -1.46 1.22
N ALA A 122 -1.92 -1.84 0.19
CA ALA A 122 -1.35 -0.87 -0.75
C ALA A 122 -2.45 -0.02 -1.39
N ALA A 123 -3.54 -0.66 -1.82
CA ALA A 123 -4.64 0.06 -2.45
C ALA A 123 -5.32 1.02 -1.48
N LYS A 124 -5.49 0.60 -0.22
CA LYS A 124 -6.08 1.46 0.79
C LYS A 124 -5.21 2.68 1.07
N ILE A 125 -3.91 2.49 1.12
CA ILE A 125 -2.97 3.60 1.32
C ILE A 125 -3.01 4.55 0.12
N ASP A 126 -3.10 4.00 -1.10
CA ASP A 126 -3.20 4.83 -2.29
C ASP A 126 -4.45 5.70 -2.28
N GLN A 127 -5.55 5.19 -1.75
CA GLN A 127 -6.79 5.96 -1.72
C GLN A 127 -6.70 7.20 -0.85
N MET A 128 -5.88 7.18 0.17
CA MET A 128 -5.78 8.32 1.08
C MET A 128 -4.72 9.33 0.67
N SER A 129 -3.92 9.01 -0.33
CA SER A 129 -2.84 9.92 -0.75
C SER A 129 -3.22 10.81 -1.92
#